data_5dd87ff1a042fcd4434e9dcf0c682cdb
#
_entry.id   5dd87ff1a042fcd4434e9dcf0c682cdb
#
_cell.length_a   1.000
_cell.length_b   1.000
_cell.length_c   1.000
_cell.angle_alpha   90.00
_cell.angle_beta   90.00
_cell.angle_gamma   90.00
#
_symmetry.space_group_name_H-M   'P 1'
#
loop_
_entity.id
_entity.type
_entity.pdbx_description
1 polymer ?
#
loop_
_entity_poly.entity_id
_entity_poly.type
_entity_poly.pdbx_seq_one_letter_code
_entity_poly.pdbx_strand_id
1 'polypeptide(L)'
;TVRRYYNTLCQIRQGTADNEQKLKLELLMKQAGTSIEDRPVVSAAKIKAETTGDPAAAIQLADGRIITGKTSELLGATSAMLLNALKSLAGIADDVQLISPTIIEPIQNLKTGHLHSKNPRLHTDEVLIALSICAATDETAKEAIDQLQNLAGTEFHSSVILSQVDMNLSLIHI
;
A
#
# COMPACT_ATOMS: atom_id res chain seq x y z
N THR A 1 -9.51 -14.85 -9.24
CA THR A 1 -9.24 -16.05 -8.39
C THR A 1 -8.05 -15.81 -7.48
N VAL A 2 -6.88 -15.35 -8.00
CA VAL A 2 -5.66 -15.09 -7.20
C VAL A 2 -5.89 -14.06 -6.09
N ARG A 3 -6.59 -12.95 -6.35
CA ARG A 3 -6.94 -11.96 -5.32
C ARG A 3 -7.74 -12.60 -4.19
N ARG A 4 -8.73 -13.42 -4.53
CA ARG A 4 -9.54 -14.15 -3.55
C ARG A 4 -8.72 -15.15 -2.73
N TYR A 5 -7.75 -15.81 -3.35
CA TYR A 5 -6.80 -16.69 -2.67
C TYR A 5 -6.01 -15.95 -1.57
N TYR A 6 -5.44 -14.78 -1.88
CA TYR A 6 -4.73 -13.98 -0.88
C TYR A 6 -5.63 -13.47 0.24
N ASN A 7 -6.85 -13.04 -0.07
CA ASN A 7 -7.82 -12.65 0.95
C ASN A 7 -8.11 -13.82 1.91
N THR A 8 -8.28 -15.03 1.36
CA THR A 8 -8.49 -16.23 2.19
C THR A 8 -7.26 -16.55 3.05
N LEU A 9 -6.04 -16.40 2.53
CA LEU A 9 -4.82 -16.56 3.35
C LEU A 9 -4.77 -15.56 4.51
N CYS A 10 -5.16 -14.31 4.28
CA CYS A 10 -5.25 -13.30 5.35
C CYS A 10 -6.29 -13.70 6.39
N GLN A 11 -7.47 -14.15 5.97
CA GLN A 11 -8.54 -14.60 6.86
C GLN A 11 -8.13 -15.84 7.68
N ILE A 12 -7.41 -16.80 7.09
CA ILE A 12 -6.88 -17.95 7.82
C ILE A 12 -5.91 -17.50 8.91
N ARG A 13 -4.99 -16.58 8.60
CA ARG A 13 -4.06 -16.02 9.59
C ARG A 13 -4.75 -15.23 10.70
N GLN A 14 -5.89 -14.65 10.41
CA GLN A 14 -6.74 -13.94 11.38
C GLN A 14 -7.67 -14.90 12.15
N GLY A 15 -7.72 -16.19 11.81
CA GLY A 15 -8.58 -17.19 12.42
C GLY A 15 -10.05 -17.10 12.01
N THR A 16 -10.36 -16.41 10.91
CA THR A 16 -11.74 -16.17 10.41
C THR A 16 -12.10 -17.05 9.20
N ALA A 17 -11.18 -17.84 8.67
CA ALA A 17 -11.43 -18.82 7.61
C ALA A 17 -10.62 -20.10 7.85
N ASP A 18 -11.03 -21.19 7.20
CA ASP A 18 -10.38 -22.49 7.30
C ASP A 18 -9.54 -22.85 6.06
N ASN A 19 -8.75 -23.92 6.20
CA ASN A 19 -7.90 -24.43 5.13
C ASN A 19 -8.69 -25.04 3.97
N GLU A 20 -9.94 -25.44 4.17
CA GLU A 20 -10.77 -26.01 3.10
C GLU A 20 -11.03 -24.98 1.99
N GLN A 21 -11.30 -23.75 2.36
CA GLN A 21 -11.50 -22.66 1.39
C GLN A 21 -10.22 -22.37 0.58
N LYS A 22 -9.05 -22.43 1.24
CA LYS A 22 -7.76 -22.32 0.57
C LYS A 22 -7.55 -23.42 -0.48
N LEU A 23 -7.77 -24.69 -0.10
CA LEU A 23 -7.62 -25.83 -1.00
C LEU A 23 -8.56 -25.77 -2.21
N LYS A 24 -9.82 -25.33 -2.00
CA LYS A 24 -10.78 -25.12 -3.10
C LYS A 24 -10.28 -24.06 -4.09
N LEU A 25 -9.70 -22.97 -3.60
CA LEU A 25 -9.16 -21.91 -4.46
C LEU A 25 -7.90 -22.35 -5.19
N GLU A 26 -7.02 -23.11 -4.56
CA GLU A 26 -5.83 -23.71 -5.21
C GLU A 26 -6.25 -24.65 -6.35
N LEU A 27 -7.27 -25.47 -6.13
CA LEU A 27 -7.82 -26.33 -7.17
C LEU A 27 -8.42 -25.53 -8.34
N LEU A 28 -9.19 -24.49 -8.05
CA LEU A 28 -9.76 -23.60 -9.05
C LEU A 28 -8.68 -22.88 -9.86
N MET A 29 -7.61 -22.41 -9.20
CA MET A 29 -6.46 -21.80 -9.88
C MET A 29 -5.80 -22.78 -10.83
N LYS A 30 -5.55 -24.01 -10.36
CA LYS A 30 -4.98 -25.08 -11.19
C LYS A 30 -5.87 -25.42 -12.39
N GLN A 31 -7.19 -25.52 -12.19
CA GLN A 31 -8.14 -25.80 -13.29
C GLN A 31 -8.22 -24.66 -14.31
N ALA A 32 -8.09 -23.43 -13.83
CA ALA A 32 -8.09 -22.23 -14.69
C ALA A 32 -6.74 -21.96 -15.36
N GLY A 33 -5.69 -22.73 -15.03
CA GLY A 33 -4.34 -22.48 -15.50
C GLY A 33 -3.75 -21.14 -15.04
N THR A 34 -4.25 -20.62 -13.91
CA THR A 34 -3.76 -19.35 -13.34
C THR A 34 -2.84 -19.60 -12.14
N SER A 35 -1.86 -18.71 -11.97
CA SER A 35 -0.90 -18.75 -10.88
C SER A 35 -0.82 -17.41 -10.17
N ILE A 36 -0.10 -17.36 -9.06
CA ILE A 36 0.16 -16.09 -8.34
C ILE A 36 1.03 -15.14 -9.16
N GLU A 37 1.86 -15.68 -10.02
CA GLU A 37 2.75 -14.94 -10.94
C GLU A 37 1.97 -14.18 -12.01
N ASP A 38 0.72 -14.55 -12.32
CA ASP A 38 -0.15 -13.82 -13.24
C ASP A 38 -0.55 -12.42 -12.73
N ARG A 39 -0.25 -12.12 -11.46
CA ARG A 39 -0.37 -10.78 -10.88
C ARG A 39 1.02 -10.17 -10.66
N PRO A 40 1.53 -9.34 -11.56
CA PRO A 40 2.89 -8.78 -11.47
C PRO A 40 3.17 -8.03 -10.17
N VAL A 41 2.15 -7.41 -9.56
CA VAL A 41 2.27 -6.71 -8.25
C VAL A 41 2.66 -7.64 -7.11
N VAL A 42 2.30 -8.94 -7.19
CA VAL A 42 2.67 -9.93 -6.17
C VAL A 42 4.17 -10.17 -6.19
N SER A 43 4.71 -10.48 -7.37
CA SER A 43 6.14 -10.70 -7.56
C SER A 43 6.95 -9.45 -7.23
N ALA A 44 6.48 -8.26 -7.66
CA ALA A 44 7.16 -7.00 -7.40
C ALA A 44 7.23 -6.67 -5.90
N ALA A 45 6.13 -6.84 -5.16
CA ALA A 45 6.11 -6.62 -3.72
C ALA A 45 7.04 -7.61 -2.97
N LYS A 46 7.02 -8.89 -3.38
CA LYS A 46 7.87 -9.93 -2.80
C LYS A 46 9.35 -9.65 -3.04
N ILE A 47 9.75 -9.39 -4.28
CA ILE A 47 11.15 -9.06 -4.65
C ILE A 47 11.62 -7.83 -3.87
N LYS A 48 10.78 -6.78 -3.77
CA LYS A 48 11.13 -5.58 -3.02
C LYS A 48 11.32 -5.88 -1.54
N ALA A 49 10.47 -6.68 -0.93
CA ALA A 49 10.59 -7.07 0.47
C ALA A 49 11.86 -7.90 0.73
N GLU A 50 12.14 -8.89 -0.12
CA GLU A 50 13.33 -9.75 -0.02
C GLU A 50 14.63 -8.94 -0.21
N THR A 51 14.64 -8.02 -1.18
CA THR A 51 15.83 -7.21 -1.48
C THR A 51 16.15 -6.20 -0.37
N THR A 52 15.13 -5.64 0.28
CA THR A 52 15.33 -4.61 1.30
C THR A 52 15.33 -5.16 2.74
N GLY A 53 14.81 -6.36 2.96
CA GLY A 53 14.61 -6.94 4.29
C GLY A 53 13.41 -6.33 5.05
N ASP A 54 12.67 -5.41 4.43
CA ASP A 54 11.53 -4.72 5.02
C ASP A 54 10.21 -5.12 4.33
N PRO A 55 9.06 -5.07 5.04
CA PRO A 55 7.76 -5.21 4.38
C PRO A 55 7.60 -4.23 3.22
N ALA A 56 7.06 -4.71 2.11
CA ALA A 56 6.90 -3.92 0.90
C ALA A 56 5.51 -4.08 0.28
N ALA A 57 5.13 -3.11 -0.54
CA ALA A 57 3.92 -3.14 -1.34
C ALA A 57 4.22 -2.71 -2.78
N ALA A 58 3.39 -3.15 -3.71
CA ALA A 58 3.48 -2.78 -5.12
C ALA A 58 2.09 -2.50 -5.69
N ILE A 59 2.00 -1.52 -6.57
CA ILE A 59 0.79 -1.14 -7.30
C ILE A 59 1.09 -1.11 -8.81
N GLN A 60 0.16 -1.58 -9.62
CA GLN A 60 0.25 -1.47 -11.08
C GLN A 60 -0.63 -0.33 -11.56
N LEU A 61 -0.02 0.68 -12.15
CA LEU A 61 -0.72 1.82 -12.72
C LEU A 61 -1.46 1.44 -14.02
N ALA A 62 -2.39 2.28 -14.46
CA ALA A 62 -3.18 2.03 -15.67
C ALA A 62 -2.34 1.88 -16.94
N ASP A 63 -1.16 2.49 -17.01
CA ASP A 63 -0.21 2.37 -18.10
C ASP A 63 0.68 1.11 -18.03
N GLY A 64 0.48 0.26 -17.02
CA GLY A 64 1.22 -0.98 -16.81
C GLY A 64 2.48 -0.85 -15.96
N ARG A 65 2.93 0.36 -15.61
CA ARG A 65 4.08 0.56 -14.72
C ARG A 65 3.78 0.01 -13.33
N ILE A 66 4.78 -0.63 -12.73
CA ILE A 66 4.69 -1.15 -11.37
C ILE A 66 5.52 -0.26 -10.45
N ILE A 67 4.87 0.32 -9.46
CA ILE A 67 5.48 1.18 -8.45
C ILE A 67 5.52 0.42 -7.13
N THR A 68 6.65 0.49 -6.44
CA THR A 68 6.83 -0.18 -5.15
C THR A 68 7.06 0.83 -4.04
N GLY A 69 6.76 0.41 -2.81
CA GLY A 69 7.12 1.11 -1.59
C GLY A 69 7.53 0.11 -0.53
N LYS A 70 8.40 0.49 0.37
CA LYS A 70 8.81 -0.32 1.52
C LYS A 70 8.53 0.39 2.83
N THR A 71 8.41 -0.36 3.90
CA THR A 71 8.34 0.18 5.26
C THR A 71 9.60 0.96 5.60
N SER A 72 9.42 2.09 6.25
CA SER A 72 10.48 2.92 6.81
C SER A 72 10.15 3.28 8.26
N GLU A 73 10.97 4.11 8.90
CA GLU A 73 10.69 4.64 10.23
C GLU A 73 9.45 5.57 10.23
N LEU A 74 9.18 6.22 9.12
CA LEU A 74 8.11 7.20 8.97
C LEU A 74 6.79 6.60 8.47
N LEU A 75 6.87 5.67 7.51
CA LEU A 75 5.74 5.22 6.72
C LEU A 75 5.62 3.69 6.69
N GLY A 76 4.41 3.17 6.70
CA GLY A 76 4.14 1.79 6.32
C GLY A 76 4.36 1.55 4.82
N ALA A 77 4.53 0.29 4.42
CA ALA A 77 4.82 -0.09 3.03
C ALA A 77 3.77 0.43 2.04
N THR A 78 2.49 0.32 2.38
CA THR A 78 1.38 0.77 1.54
C THR A 78 1.36 2.29 1.40
N SER A 79 1.65 3.02 2.49
CA SER A 79 1.76 4.49 2.47
C SER A 79 2.92 4.96 1.59
N ALA A 80 4.07 4.30 1.70
CA ALA A 80 5.24 4.59 0.85
C ALA A 80 4.95 4.30 -0.63
N MET A 81 4.33 3.16 -0.93
CA MET A 81 3.88 2.80 -2.27
C MET A 81 2.91 3.85 -2.84
N LEU A 82 1.93 4.28 -2.05
CA LEU A 82 0.94 5.29 -2.44
C LEU A 82 1.61 6.61 -2.83
N LEU A 83 2.49 7.14 -1.98
CA LEU A 83 3.22 8.38 -2.28
C LEU A 83 4.10 8.24 -3.54
N ASN A 84 4.79 7.11 -3.70
CA ASN A 84 5.60 6.86 -4.88
C ASN A 84 4.75 6.76 -6.15
N ALA A 85 3.55 6.16 -6.08
CA ALA A 85 2.61 6.12 -7.19
C ALA A 85 2.12 7.51 -7.59
N LEU A 86 1.76 8.35 -6.62
CA LEU A 86 1.33 9.73 -6.86
C LEU A 86 2.46 10.55 -7.51
N LYS A 87 3.70 10.43 -7.00
CA LYS A 87 4.87 11.07 -7.62
C LYS A 87 5.08 10.62 -9.05
N SER A 88 5.02 9.32 -9.30
CA SER A 88 5.20 8.77 -10.65
C SER A 88 4.14 9.27 -11.63
N LEU A 89 2.88 9.38 -11.20
CA LEU A 89 1.79 9.91 -12.02
C LEU A 89 1.92 11.41 -12.29
N ALA A 90 2.39 12.17 -11.32
CA ALA A 90 2.61 13.62 -11.45
C ALA A 90 3.94 13.98 -12.14
N GLY A 91 4.79 13.02 -12.46
CA GLY A 91 6.12 13.26 -13.04
C GLY A 91 7.11 13.91 -12.06
N ILE A 92 6.89 13.72 -10.76
CA ILE A 92 7.74 14.23 -9.68
C ILE A 92 8.90 13.25 -9.44
N ALA A 93 10.11 13.77 -9.26
CA ALA A 93 11.30 12.95 -9.02
C ALA A 93 11.21 12.20 -7.67
N ASP A 94 11.82 11.01 -7.61
CA ASP A 94 11.74 10.13 -6.44
C ASP A 94 12.37 10.72 -5.17
N ASP A 95 13.37 11.56 -5.30
CA ASP A 95 14.05 12.24 -4.19
C ASP A 95 13.27 13.42 -3.59
N VAL A 96 12.21 13.87 -4.25
CA VAL A 96 11.34 14.93 -3.73
C VAL A 96 10.49 14.40 -2.56
N GLN A 97 10.58 15.07 -1.43
CA GLN A 97 9.72 14.80 -0.27
C GLN A 97 8.40 15.57 -0.39
N LEU A 98 7.30 14.84 -0.52
CA LEU A 98 5.95 15.43 -0.61
C LEU A 98 5.41 15.90 0.74
N ILE A 99 5.86 15.26 1.82
CA ILE A 99 5.45 15.57 3.18
C ILE A 99 6.71 15.84 4.00
N SER A 100 6.79 17.03 4.57
CA SER A 100 7.93 17.38 5.42
C SER A 100 7.98 16.52 6.68
N PRO A 101 9.17 16.08 7.14
CA PRO A 101 9.35 15.43 8.42
C PRO A 101 8.75 16.23 9.60
N THR A 102 8.75 17.56 9.52
CA THR A 102 8.16 18.46 10.53
C THR A 102 6.64 18.34 10.64
N ILE A 103 5.96 17.74 9.64
CA ILE A 103 4.54 17.42 9.66
C ILE A 103 4.31 16.00 10.14
N ILE A 104 5.20 15.07 9.77
CA ILE A 104 5.10 13.65 10.16
C ILE A 104 5.35 13.48 11.66
N GLU A 105 6.35 14.12 12.21
CA GLU A 105 6.77 13.96 13.60
C GLU A 105 5.65 14.27 14.62
N PRO A 106 4.89 15.37 14.53
CA PRO A 106 3.76 15.62 15.42
C PRO A 106 2.68 14.53 15.35
N ILE A 107 2.44 13.95 14.16
CA ILE A 107 1.47 12.86 14.00
C ILE A 107 1.98 11.60 14.72
N GLN A 108 3.26 11.27 14.58
CA GLN A 108 3.87 10.15 15.30
C GLN A 108 3.82 10.34 16.80
N ASN A 109 4.10 11.54 17.28
CA ASN A 109 4.02 11.89 18.70
C ASN A 109 2.59 11.80 19.24
N LEU A 110 1.59 12.23 18.48
CA LEU A 110 0.18 12.03 18.82
C LEU A 110 -0.13 10.53 18.96
N LYS A 111 0.26 9.73 17.96
CA LYS A 111 0.00 8.28 17.94
C LYS A 111 0.61 7.56 19.13
N THR A 112 1.88 7.78 19.39
CA THR A 112 2.63 7.03 20.41
C THR A 112 2.50 7.63 21.80
N GLY A 113 2.54 8.95 21.91
CA GLY A 113 2.50 9.64 23.19
C GLY A 113 1.11 9.78 23.79
N HIS A 114 0.13 10.21 22.99
CA HIS A 114 -1.22 10.49 23.48
C HIS A 114 -2.20 9.34 23.25
N LEU A 115 -2.12 8.65 22.11
CA LEU A 115 -3.03 7.55 21.78
C LEU A 115 -2.46 6.17 22.14
N HIS A 116 -1.24 6.13 22.68
CA HIS A 116 -0.56 4.91 23.11
C HIS A 116 -0.46 3.81 22.04
N SER A 117 -0.39 4.21 20.77
CA SER A 117 -0.15 3.28 19.66
C SER A 117 1.28 2.73 19.73
N LYS A 118 1.44 1.43 19.50
CA LYS A 118 2.77 0.82 19.39
C LYS A 118 3.43 1.06 18.02
N ASN A 119 2.68 1.52 17.05
CA ASN A 119 3.16 1.76 15.68
C ASN A 119 3.24 3.26 15.40
N PRO A 120 4.45 3.84 15.32
CA PRO A 120 4.62 5.25 14.99
C PRO A 120 4.41 5.57 13.52
N ARG A 121 4.50 4.58 12.62
CA ARG A 121 4.43 4.78 11.18
C ARG A 121 3.04 5.26 10.76
N LEU A 122 3.01 6.16 9.78
CA LEU A 122 1.76 6.66 9.24
C LEU A 122 1.11 5.60 8.35
N HIS A 123 -0.19 5.39 8.56
CA HIS A 123 -1.08 4.63 7.68
C HIS A 123 -1.51 5.48 6.46
N THR A 124 -2.16 4.87 5.50
CA THR A 124 -2.53 5.52 4.24
C THR A 124 -3.45 6.71 4.40
N ASP A 125 -4.42 6.66 5.29
CA ASP A 125 -5.31 7.79 5.61
C ASP A 125 -4.56 8.96 6.26
N GLU A 126 -3.69 8.68 7.22
CA GLU A 126 -2.86 9.68 7.89
C GLU A 126 -1.90 10.38 6.90
N VAL A 127 -1.33 9.61 5.96
CA VAL A 127 -0.48 10.13 4.89
C VAL A 127 -1.26 11.05 3.94
N LEU A 128 -2.49 10.66 3.55
CA LEU A 128 -3.32 11.50 2.68
C LEU A 128 -3.77 12.79 3.38
N ILE A 129 -4.08 12.73 4.67
CA ILE A 129 -4.39 13.94 5.47
C ILE A 129 -3.15 14.85 5.52
N ALA A 130 -1.98 14.31 5.86
CA ALA A 130 -0.73 15.07 5.89
C ALA A 130 -0.41 15.71 4.53
N LEU A 131 -0.55 14.93 3.44
CA LEU A 131 -0.34 15.42 2.08
C LEU A 131 -1.33 16.53 1.70
N SER A 132 -2.59 16.42 2.11
CA SER A 132 -3.59 17.46 1.84
C SER A 132 -3.28 18.77 2.57
N ILE A 133 -2.70 18.69 3.77
CA ILE A 133 -2.23 19.88 4.50
C ILE A 133 -1.05 20.53 3.78
N CYS A 134 -0.08 19.73 3.32
CA CYS A 134 1.04 20.23 2.52
C CYS A 134 0.56 20.89 1.22
N ALA A 135 -0.38 20.28 0.53
CA ALA A 135 -0.95 20.77 -0.73
C ALA A 135 -1.64 22.13 -0.62
N ALA A 136 -1.98 22.57 0.59
CA ALA A 136 -2.54 23.90 0.81
C ALA A 136 -1.54 25.05 0.52
N THR A 137 -0.24 24.77 0.61
CA THR A 137 0.83 25.78 0.45
C THR A 137 1.98 25.33 -0.46
N ASP A 138 1.98 24.09 -0.91
CA ASP A 138 3.02 23.49 -1.76
C ASP A 138 2.37 22.95 -3.04
N GLU A 139 2.71 23.58 -4.18
CA GLU A 139 2.17 23.19 -5.48
C GLU A 139 2.59 21.77 -5.89
N THR A 140 3.80 21.33 -5.53
CA THR A 140 4.26 19.98 -5.82
C THR A 140 3.43 18.92 -5.08
N ALA A 141 3.13 19.17 -3.81
CA ALA A 141 2.24 18.32 -3.02
C ALA A 141 0.81 18.31 -3.59
N LYS A 142 0.35 19.47 -4.11
CA LYS A 142 -0.95 19.60 -4.77
C LYS A 142 -0.99 18.81 -6.08
N GLU A 143 0.02 18.91 -6.94
CA GLU A 143 0.12 18.11 -8.17
C GLU A 143 0.08 16.61 -7.87
N ALA A 144 0.74 16.17 -6.79
CA ALA A 144 0.73 14.77 -6.38
C ALA A 144 -0.66 14.32 -5.92
N ILE A 145 -1.32 15.05 -5.02
CA ILE A 145 -2.63 14.65 -4.47
C ILE A 145 -3.73 14.66 -5.55
N ASP A 146 -3.63 15.54 -6.53
CA ASP A 146 -4.56 15.62 -7.66
C ASP A 146 -4.54 14.34 -8.52
N GLN A 147 -3.47 13.53 -8.43
CA GLN A 147 -3.36 12.24 -9.11
C GLN A 147 -4.12 11.09 -8.41
N LEU A 148 -4.64 11.31 -7.21
CA LEU A 148 -5.27 10.24 -6.42
C LEU A 148 -6.41 9.53 -7.18
N GLN A 149 -7.21 10.29 -7.92
CA GLN A 149 -8.29 9.74 -8.75
C GLN A 149 -7.81 8.76 -9.84
N ASN A 150 -6.55 8.87 -10.27
CA ASN A 150 -5.95 8.02 -11.31
C ASN A 150 -5.50 6.66 -10.76
N LEU A 151 -5.60 6.44 -9.46
CA LEU A 151 -5.35 5.15 -8.82
C LEU A 151 -6.61 4.28 -8.75
N ALA A 152 -7.79 4.84 -9.03
CA ALA A 152 -9.04 4.08 -9.00
C ALA A 152 -9.01 2.93 -10.01
N GLY A 153 -9.37 1.72 -9.56
CA GLY A 153 -9.40 0.51 -10.39
C GLY A 153 -8.04 -0.14 -10.65
N THR A 154 -6.96 0.37 -10.07
CA THR A 154 -5.63 -0.25 -10.14
C THR A 154 -5.53 -1.47 -9.23
N GLU A 155 -4.53 -2.31 -9.44
CA GLU A 155 -4.23 -3.45 -8.59
C GLU A 155 -3.01 -3.18 -7.71
N PHE A 156 -3.10 -3.54 -6.43
CA PHE A 156 -1.93 -3.54 -5.56
C PHE A 156 -1.82 -4.83 -4.74
N HIS A 157 -0.64 -5.06 -4.18
CA HIS A 157 -0.35 -6.16 -3.28
C HIS A 157 0.63 -5.72 -2.19
N SER A 158 0.43 -6.22 -0.98
CA SER A 158 1.33 -6.02 0.15
C SER A 158 1.94 -7.35 0.58
N SER A 159 3.22 -7.36 0.93
CA SER A 159 3.93 -8.53 1.46
C SER A 159 3.52 -8.87 2.90
N VAL A 160 2.77 -8.00 3.58
CA VAL A 160 2.23 -8.20 4.93
C VAL A 160 0.72 -7.96 4.94
N ILE A 161 0.05 -8.50 5.96
CA ILE A 161 -1.38 -8.26 6.17
C ILE A 161 -1.60 -6.78 6.48
N LEU A 162 -2.52 -6.17 5.75
CA LEU A 162 -2.86 -4.76 5.92
C LEU A 162 -3.66 -4.52 7.21
N SER A 163 -3.51 -3.33 7.76
CA SER A 163 -4.41 -2.83 8.80
C SER A 163 -5.83 -2.65 8.24
N GLN A 164 -6.83 -2.61 9.11
CA GLN A 164 -8.21 -2.37 8.68
C GLN A 164 -8.38 -1.02 7.98
N VAL A 165 -7.60 -0.02 8.41
CA VAL A 165 -7.59 1.33 7.81
C VAL A 165 -7.07 1.28 6.37
N ASP A 166 -5.92 0.64 6.15
CA ASP A 166 -5.35 0.49 4.81
C ASP A 166 -6.25 -0.35 3.90
N MET A 167 -6.90 -1.37 4.44
CA MET A 167 -7.90 -2.18 3.71
C MET A 167 -9.11 -1.36 3.27
N ASN A 168 -9.67 -0.56 4.18
CA ASN A 168 -10.85 0.26 3.88
C ASN A 168 -10.54 1.29 2.79
N LEU A 169 -9.39 1.96 2.89
CA LEU A 169 -8.98 2.94 1.88
C LEU A 169 -8.80 2.26 0.51
N SER A 170 -8.17 1.09 0.46
CA SER A 170 -7.93 0.36 -0.77
C SER A 170 -9.22 -0.13 -1.44
N LEU A 171 -10.25 -0.48 -0.66
CA LEU A 171 -11.54 -0.91 -1.20
C LEU A 171 -12.36 0.24 -1.80
N ILE A 172 -12.12 1.47 -1.35
CA ILE A 172 -12.87 2.65 -1.81
C ILE A 172 -12.17 3.34 -2.97
N HIS A 173 -10.83 3.36 -2.99
CA HIS A 173 -10.06 4.23 -3.88
C HIS A 173 -9.13 3.51 -4.86
N ILE A 174 -8.81 2.20 -4.65
CA ILE A 174 -7.84 1.46 -5.48
C ILE A 174 -8.43 0.16 -6.03
#